data_1f154f9480896b3ea64dcb98368b2674
#
_entry.id   1f154f9480896b3ea64dcb98368b2674
#
_cell.length_a   1.000
_cell.length_b   1.000
_cell.length_c   1.000
_cell.angle_alpha   90.00
_cell.angle_beta   90.00
_cell.angle_gamma   90.00
#
_symmetry.space_group_name_H-M   'P 1'
#
loop_
_entity.id
_entity.type
_entity.pdbx_description
1 polymer ?
#
loop_
_entity_poly.entity_id
_entity_poly.type
_entity_poly.pdbx_seq_one_letter_code
_entity_poly.pdbx_strand_id
1 'polypeptide(L)'
;MTIPQTSPNEPNQSGKSQKKRSRRRRDKGAGCIYLSRGKYRLRLVQAGSVKTFPLRNPDGTPCTQRPDAEKAADSFRKVLLADTKQEVVNFIAEVKQLKRQTGLSLANAWEAFLKQPTRTECAESTEKKYEGQFKAFTEWVSKEHPEIELASQIDHDVALDFMRWLWGTGVSAITFNKYTMALRLIFKHLKDAAGLEENPFEKIPHKPNEVVSRKEFTPEQVKSIFDGFQTGFSYETEMERLTAGRERERIKVRKEYIPLNKDEMRVLLYLCCFTGCRGQDGCLMTWKNVDLRSKIISFIPRKTAQRTGGRSVSLPIAPDLLNALKDALTWRGDNTPTEDYILPKVAERYKRNPSGIAKDVMKIIQCATGLETTVDKSELYGRRKIAANAYGLHSFRHTFVSFCANAGVPYSVVASIVGHGNPAMTEHYSHISTESKMSAIEALPSLAVTASQDDVVIDEPLSIQRKTIADVLEKADSKVLNEVEQLLKRRGLLN
;
A
#
# COMPACT_ATOMS: atom_id res chain seq x y z
N MET A 1 80.69 -8.94 14.76
CA MET A 1 81.94 -8.82 13.98
C MET A 1 81.57 -8.03 12.73
N THR A 2 81.86 -6.94 12.64
CA THR A 2 82.93 -6.00 12.32
C THR A 2 82.47 -5.06 11.20
N ILE A 3 82.30 -3.81 11.54
CA ILE A 3 82.37 -2.62 10.69
C ILE A 3 83.84 -2.46 10.25
N PRO A 4 84.21 -1.89 9.08
CA PRO A 4 84.51 -0.46 9.04
C PRO A 4 84.10 0.25 7.73
N GLN A 5 83.65 1.53 7.81
CA GLN A 5 84.32 2.83 7.60
C GLN A 5 85.19 2.87 6.33
N THR A 6 84.99 3.82 5.41
CA THR A 6 85.37 5.25 5.39
C THR A 6 85.05 5.91 4.03
N SER A 7 84.68 7.15 4.01
CA SER A 7 84.70 8.13 2.90
C SER A 7 86.15 8.53 2.51
N PRO A 8 86.50 9.43 1.51
CA PRO A 8 85.72 10.61 1.06
C PRO A 8 85.96 11.04 -0.45
N ASN A 9 85.23 12.08 -0.84
CA ASN A 9 85.59 13.16 -1.85
C ASN A 9 85.97 12.79 -3.28
N GLU A 10 85.54 13.38 -4.33
CA GLU A 10 85.19 14.72 -4.79
C GLU A 10 84.76 14.72 -6.28
N PRO A 11 84.59 15.79 -7.04
CA PRO A 11 83.33 16.12 -7.71
C PRO A 11 83.45 15.93 -9.23
N ASN A 12 82.29 15.72 -9.86
CA ASN A 12 82.30 15.85 -11.32
C ASN A 12 81.09 16.66 -11.83
N GLN A 13 81.40 17.83 -12.32
CA GLN A 13 80.57 18.72 -13.11
C GLN A 13 80.16 18.03 -14.41
N SER A 14 78.85 17.93 -14.63
CA SER A 14 78.36 17.92 -16.01
C SER A 14 76.96 18.58 -16.07
N GLY A 15 76.99 19.78 -16.66
CA GLY A 15 75.81 20.58 -16.92
C GLY A 15 74.81 19.85 -17.79
N LYS A 16 73.60 19.68 -17.29
CA LYS A 16 72.41 19.41 -18.10
C LYS A 16 71.52 20.64 -18.08
N SER A 17 71.50 21.32 -19.22
CA SER A 17 70.63 22.44 -19.51
C SER A 17 69.19 22.02 -19.23
N GLN A 18 68.58 22.60 -18.19
CA GLN A 18 67.15 22.59 -18.03
C GLN A 18 66.52 23.40 -19.17
N LYS A 19 65.94 22.70 -20.17
CA LYS A 19 64.98 23.27 -21.10
C LYS A 19 63.87 23.95 -20.27
N LYS A 20 63.89 25.26 -20.10
CA LYS A 20 62.78 26.07 -19.65
C LYS A 20 61.59 25.76 -20.55
N ARG A 21 60.62 24.93 -20.06
CA ARG A 21 59.32 24.79 -20.70
C ARG A 21 58.75 26.20 -20.83
N SER A 22 58.60 26.70 -22.03
CA SER A 22 57.96 28.00 -22.34
C SER A 22 56.55 27.95 -21.68
N ARG A 23 56.34 28.79 -20.67
CA ARG A 23 55.01 29.04 -20.13
C ARG A 23 54.22 29.68 -21.28
N ARG A 24 53.32 28.91 -21.93
CA ARG A 24 52.32 29.49 -22.84
C ARG A 24 51.69 30.67 -22.09
N ARG A 25 51.80 31.89 -22.63
CA ARG A 25 51.10 33.07 -22.14
C ARG A 25 49.64 32.75 -22.15
N ARG A 26 49.03 32.78 -20.98
CA ARG A 26 47.58 32.62 -20.83
C ARG A 26 46.91 33.89 -21.31
N ASP A 27 45.83 33.77 -22.10
CA ASP A 27 45.03 34.90 -22.52
C ASP A 27 44.45 35.62 -21.28
N LYS A 28 44.44 36.96 -21.35
CA LYS A 28 43.88 37.79 -20.27
C LYS A 28 42.40 37.42 -20.10
N GLY A 29 42.00 36.99 -18.87
CA GLY A 29 40.63 36.60 -18.55
C GLY A 29 40.39 35.10 -18.48
N ALA A 30 41.29 34.25 -19.00
CA ALA A 30 41.11 32.78 -19.05
C ALA A 30 41.08 32.07 -17.69
N GLY A 31 41.43 32.77 -16.60
CA GLY A 31 41.44 32.18 -15.24
C GLY A 31 42.44 31.05 -15.02
N CYS A 32 42.43 30.42 -13.88
CA CYS A 32 43.28 29.27 -13.59
C CYS A 32 42.49 28.11 -13.03
N ILE A 33 42.84 26.91 -13.48
CA ILE A 33 42.31 25.65 -12.94
C ILE A 33 43.28 25.20 -11.84
N TYR A 34 42.72 24.82 -10.67
CA TYR A 34 43.51 24.35 -9.54
C TYR A 34 42.80 23.22 -8.83
N LEU A 35 43.56 22.35 -8.18
CA LEU A 35 43.05 21.22 -7.39
C LEU A 35 42.79 21.67 -5.95
N SER A 36 41.62 21.42 -5.41
CA SER A 36 41.26 21.68 -4.02
C SER A 36 40.46 20.49 -3.46
N ARG A 37 40.98 19.88 -2.41
CA ARG A 37 40.39 18.70 -1.74
C ARG A 37 40.01 17.57 -2.72
N GLY A 38 40.94 17.23 -3.63
CA GLY A 38 40.76 16.18 -4.63
C GLY A 38 39.82 16.53 -5.80
N LYS A 39 39.35 17.77 -5.91
CA LYS A 39 38.42 18.22 -6.96
C LYS A 39 38.96 19.46 -7.63
N TYR A 40 38.82 19.52 -8.97
CA TYR A 40 39.27 20.70 -9.73
C TYR A 40 38.26 21.84 -9.68
N ARG A 41 38.80 23.06 -9.61
CA ARG A 41 38.04 24.32 -9.60
C ARG A 41 38.63 25.33 -10.59
N LEU A 42 37.79 26.15 -11.17
CA LEU A 42 38.17 27.28 -12.02
C LEU A 42 38.09 28.58 -11.20
N ARG A 43 39.17 29.32 -11.17
CA ARG A 43 39.26 30.66 -10.58
C ARG A 43 39.32 31.71 -11.65
N LEU A 44 38.35 32.61 -11.66
CA LEU A 44 38.22 33.69 -12.64
C LEU A 44 38.19 35.03 -11.93
N VAL A 45 38.69 36.07 -12.61
CA VAL A 45 38.49 37.47 -12.21
C VAL A 45 37.41 38.07 -13.09
N GLN A 46 36.29 38.45 -12.48
CA GLN A 46 35.15 39.05 -13.17
C GLN A 46 34.76 40.34 -12.48
N ALA A 47 34.74 41.43 -13.22
CA ALA A 47 34.44 42.78 -12.72
C ALA A 47 35.24 43.15 -11.45
N GLY A 48 36.56 42.88 -11.44
CA GLY A 48 37.46 43.20 -10.32
C GLY A 48 37.38 42.25 -9.12
N SER A 49 36.45 41.31 -9.10
CA SER A 49 36.30 40.31 -8.02
C SER A 49 36.77 38.93 -8.46
N VAL A 50 37.34 38.18 -7.51
CA VAL A 50 37.79 36.80 -7.75
C VAL A 50 36.63 35.82 -7.45
N LYS A 51 36.13 35.14 -8.48
CA LYS A 51 35.10 34.10 -8.31
C LYS A 51 35.69 32.71 -8.55
N THR A 52 35.22 31.72 -7.81
CA THR A 52 35.67 30.32 -7.90
C THR A 52 34.47 29.41 -8.21
N PHE A 53 34.60 28.62 -9.26
CA PHE A 53 33.56 27.72 -9.72
C PHE A 53 34.03 26.25 -9.60
N PRO A 54 33.21 25.35 -9.09
CA PRO A 54 33.50 23.90 -9.11
C PRO A 54 33.40 23.41 -10.56
N LEU A 55 34.39 22.62 -11.01
CA LEU A 55 34.35 21.99 -12.33
C LEU A 55 33.71 20.61 -12.19
N ARG A 56 32.76 20.32 -13.06
CA ARG A 56 32.01 19.07 -13.09
C ARG A 56 32.06 18.43 -14.49
N ASN A 57 32.03 17.12 -14.52
CA ASN A 57 31.86 16.34 -15.74
C ASN A 57 30.43 16.54 -16.29
N PRO A 58 30.14 16.15 -17.53
CA PRO A 58 28.78 16.20 -18.10
C PRO A 58 27.71 15.44 -17.28
N ASP A 59 28.12 14.39 -16.59
CA ASP A 59 27.27 13.59 -15.67
C ASP A 59 27.00 14.28 -14.30
N GLY A 60 27.53 15.48 -14.10
CA GLY A 60 27.39 16.24 -12.86
C GLY A 60 28.40 15.87 -11.76
N THR A 61 29.22 14.85 -11.94
CA THR A 61 30.25 14.45 -10.97
C THR A 61 31.40 15.49 -10.94
N PRO A 62 32.06 15.72 -9.80
CA PRO A 62 33.20 16.63 -9.74
C PRO A 62 34.37 16.11 -10.59
N CYS A 63 35.01 16.98 -11.36
CA CYS A 63 36.22 16.64 -12.10
C CYS A 63 37.38 16.31 -11.14
N THR A 64 37.88 15.09 -11.20
CA THR A 64 39.02 14.56 -10.43
C THR A 64 40.28 14.44 -11.30
N GLN A 65 40.12 14.43 -12.62
CA GLN A 65 41.20 14.36 -13.59
C GLN A 65 41.39 15.73 -14.29
N ARG A 66 42.65 16.05 -14.59
CA ARG A 66 42.99 17.36 -15.17
C ARG A 66 42.45 17.57 -16.60
N PRO A 67 42.48 16.56 -17.50
CA PRO A 67 41.93 16.70 -18.84
C PRO A 67 40.41 17.02 -18.83
N ASP A 68 39.66 16.40 -17.96
CA ASP A 68 38.22 16.67 -17.84
C ASP A 68 37.94 18.04 -17.26
N ALA A 69 38.75 18.46 -16.29
CA ALA A 69 38.70 19.81 -15.75
C ALA A 69 39.04 20.89 -16.77
N GLU A 70 39.97 20.64 -17.72
CA GLU A 70 40.29 21.55 -18.80
C GLU A 70 39.11 21.67 -19.77
N LYS A 71 38.49 20.57 -20.17
CA LYS A 71 37.27 20.57 -21.01
C LYS A 71 36.12 21.35 -20.35
N ALA A 72 35.86 21.05 -19.06
CA ALA A 72 34.82 21.74 -18.30
C ALA A 72 35.11 23.23 -18.15
N ALA A 73 36.34 23.63 -17.93
CA ALA A 73 36.74 25.04 -17.86
C ALA A 73 36.60 25.74 -19.18
N ASP A 74 36.92 25.13 -20.30
CA ASP A 74 36.75 25.70 -21.64
C ASP A 74 35.27 25.91 -21.97
N SER A 75 34.42 24.96 -21.57
CA SER A 75 32.98 25.15 -21.67
C SER A 75 32.48 26.33 -20.82
N PHE A 76 32.97 26.50 -19.60
CA PHE A 76 32.67 27.66 -18.75
C PHE A 76 33.14 28.97 -19.35
N ARG A 77 34.34 28.98 -19.98
CA ARG A 77 34.89 30.15 -20.62
C ARG A 77 34.07 30.58 -21.83
N LYS A 78 33.61 29.63 -22.65
CA LYS A 78 32.74 29.91 -23.82
C LYS A 78 31.45 30.62 -23.39
N VAL A 79 30.81 30.18 -22.28
CA VAL A 79 29.61 30.82 -21.74
C VAL A 79 29.89 32.25 -21.22
N LEU A 80 31.02 32.42 -20.54
CA LEU A 80 31.39 33.73 -19.94
C LEU A 80 31.92 34.76 -20.95
N LEU A 81 32.41 34.30 -22.11
CA LEU A 81 32.92 35.12 -23.19
C LEU A 81 31.89 35.33 -24.33
N ALA A 82 30.70 34.73 -24.18
CA ALA A 82 29.64 34.93 -25.15
C ALA A 82 29.14 36.38 -25.12
N ASP A 83 29.34 37.07 -26.22
CA ASP A 83 29.02 38.51 -26.35
C ASP A 83 27.52 38.77 -26.60
N THR A 84 26.78 37.73 -26.97
CA THR A 84 25.35 37.82 -27.28
C THR A 84 24.51 36.82 -26.50
N LYS A 85 23.26 37.22 -26.18
CA LYS A 85 22.28 36.30 -25.58
C LYS A 85 22.07 35.03 -26.43
N GLN A 86 22.16 35.16 -27.74
CA GLN A 86 21.95 34.06 -28.70
C GLN A 86 23.08 33.00 -28.59
N GLU A 87 24.33 33.41 -28.42
CA GLU A 87 25.45 32.46 -28.22
C GLU A 87 25.34 31.69 -26.92
N VAL A 88 24.88 32.35 -25.85
CA VAL A 88 24.59 31.66 -24.57
C VAL A 88 23.48 30.65 -24.75
N VAL A 89 22.38 30.99 -25.44
CA VAL A 89 21.26 30.09 -25.73
C VAL A 89 21.73 28.92 -26.58
N ASN A 90 22.50 29.15 -27.64
CA ASN A 90 23.03 28.08 -28.51
C ASN A 90 23.96 27.14 -27.73
N PHE A 91 24.82 27.67 -26.86
CA PHE A 91 25.71 26.86 -26.03
C PHE A 91 24.94 26.06 -24.99
N ILE A 92 23.92 26.63 -24.36
CA ILE A 92 23.04 25.90 -23.45
C ILE A 92 22.31 24.75 -24.19
N ALA A 93 21.86 25.00 -25.42
CA ALA A 93 21.25 23.98 -26.28
C ALA A 93 22.24 22.86 -26.62
N GLU A 94 23.50 23.20 -26.96
CA GLU A 94 24.55 22.22 -27.25
C GLU A 94 24.93 21.38 -26.05
N VAL A 95 25.04 21.99 -24.86
CA VAL A 95 25.28 21.25 -23.59
C VAL A 95 24.10 20.35 -23.24
N LYS A 96 22.87 20.81 -23.48
CA LYS A 96 21.67 20.00 -23.29
C LYS A 96 21.65 18.81 -24.26
N GLN A 97 22.02 19.01 -25.51
CA GLN A 97 22.08 17.94 -26.51
C GLN A 97 23.18 16.91 -26.19
N LEU A 98 24.38 17.36 -25.72
CA LEU A 98 25.42 16.47 -25.22
C LEU A 98 24.98 15.65 -24.00
N LYS A 99 24.30 16.26 -23.04
CA LYS A 99 23.72 15.55 -21.89
C LYS A 99 22.68 14.52 -22.32
N ARG A 100 21.89 14.82 -23.34
CA ARG A 100 20.94 13.85 -23.92
C ARG A 100 21.62 12.69 -24.62
N GLN A 101 22.82 12.86 -25.15
CA GLN A 101 23.59 11.82 -25.86
C GLN A 101 24.46 10.95 -24.94
N THR A 102 24.82 11.43 -23.74
CA THR A 102 25.72 10.71 -22.80
C THR A 102 25.03 10.32 -21.49
N GLY A 103 23.69 10.30 -21.49
CA GLY A 103 22.88 10.14 -20.29
C GLY A 103 22.73 8.68 -19.83
N LEU A 104 21.93 8.51 -18.78
CA LEU A 104 21.58 7.22 -18.23
C LEU A 104 20.79 6.37 -19.26
N SER A 105 21.32 5.19 -19.61
CA SER A 105 20.60 4.22 -20.43
C SER A 105 19.29 3.81 -19.77
N LEU A 106 18.21 3.72 -20.55
CA LEU A 106 16.90 3.28 -20.07
C LEU A 106 16.95 1.85 -19.50
N ALA A 107 17.82 0.99 -20.05
CA ALA A 107 18.03 -0.36 -19.53
C ALA A 107 18.64 -0.37 -18.12
N ASN A 108 19.50 0.58 -17.79
CA ASN A 108 20.15 0.71 -16.48
C ASN A 108 19.38 1.61 -15.50
N ALA A 109 18.29 2.21 -15.95
CA ALA A 109 17.56 3.21 -15.16
C ALA A 109 16.94 2.59 -13.89
N TRP A 110 16.48 1.35 -13.92
CA TRP A 110 15.97 0.67 -12.73
C TRP A 110 17.05 0.49 -11.65
N GLU A 111 18.24 0.01 -12.02
CA GLU A 111 19.35 -0.12 -11.07
C GLU A 111 19.80 1.24 -10.53
N ALA A 112 19.83 2.26 -11.39
CA ALA A 112 20.16 3.61 -10.98
C ALA A 112 19.13 4.16 -9.98
N PHE A 113 17.82 3.87 -10.17
CA PHE A 113 16.76 4.21 -9.23
C PHE A 113 16.98 3.53 -7.88
N LEU A 114 17.31 2.22 -7.86
CA LEU A 114 17.56 1.49 -6.62
C LEU A 114 18.74 2.06 -5.82
N LYS A 115 19.75 2.59 -6.50
CA LYS A 115 20.96 3.17 -5.89
C LYS A 115 20.78 4.64 -5.42
N GLN A 116 19.61 5.28 -5.65
CA GLN A 116 19.39 6.66 -5.25
C GLN A 116 19.28 6.80 -3.71
N PRO A 117 20.15 7.61 -3.08
CA PRO A 117 20.16 7.76 -1.62
C PRO A 117 18.94 8.50 -1.07
N THR A 118 18.21 9.22 -1.92
CA THR A 118 17.00 9.96 -1.57
C THR A 118 15.74 9.09 -1.62
N ARG A 119 15.86 7.84 -2.10
CA ARG A 119 14.76 6.89 -2.20
C ARG A 119 14.34 6.44 -0.80
N THR A 120 13.05 6.54 -0.50
CA THR A 120 12.49 5.95 0.71
C THR A 120 12.46 4.43 0.57
N GLU A 121 13.01 3.71 1.52
CA GLU A 121 12.92 2.26 1.57
C GLU A 121 11.46 1.81 1.63
N CYS A 122 11.14 0.80 0.86
CA CYS A 122 9.82 0.19 0.83
C CYS A 122 9.92 -1.34 0.94
N ALA A 123 8.79 -1.98 1.29
CA ALA A 123 8.74 -3.43 1.34
C ALA A 123 9.06 -4.04 -0.02
N GLU A 124 9.79 -5.16 -0.04
CA GLU A 124 10.16 -5.92 -1.25
C GLU A 124 8.99 -6.15 -2.21
N SER A 125 7.81 -6.46 -1.66
CA SER A 125 6.58 -6.63 -2.47
C SER A 125 6.11 -5.36 -3.17
N THR A 126 6.46 -4.18 -2.66
CA THR A 126 6.17 -2.88 -3.28
C THR A 126 7.22 -2.58 -4.36
N GLU A 127 8.47 -2.87 -4.06
CA GLU A 127 9.58 -2.73 -5.01
C GLU A 127 9.35 -3.60 -6.26
N LYS A 128 9.01 -4.89 -6.10
CA LYS A 128 8.64 -5.78 -7.22
C LYS A 128 7.48 -5.26 -8.06
N LYS A 129 6.52 -4.53 -7.46
CA LYS A 129 5.43 -3.90 -8.23
C LYS A 129 5.92 -2.71 -9.03
N TYR A 130 6.77 -1.86 -8.45
CA TYR A 130 7.37 -0.74 -9.17
C TYR A 130 8.26 -1.23 -10.31
N GLU A 131 9.06 -2.27 -10.06
CA GLU A 131 9.86 -2.94 -11.08
C GLU A 131 9.00 -3.45 -12.25
N GLY A 132 7.93 -4.18 -11.95
CA GLY A 132 7.01 -4.69 -12.98
C GLY A 132 6.33 -3.57 -13.77
N GLN A 133 5.99 -2.44 -13.12
CA GLN A 133 5.40 -1.29 -13.79
C GLN A 133 6.43 -0.55 -14.65
N PHE A 134 7.66 -0.40 -14.15
CA PHE A 134 8.75 0.20 -14.91
C PHE A 134 9.15 -0.67 -16.11
N LYS A 135 9.25 -1.99 -15.91
CA LYS A 135 9.53 -2.96 -16.98
C LYS A 135 8.48 -2.89 -18.08
N ALA A 136 7.19 -2.86 -17.74
CA ALA A 136 6.12 -2.73 -18.74
C ALA A 136 6.23 -1.42 -19.53
N PHE A 137 6.66 -0.32 -18.89
CA PHE A 137 6.93 0.94 -19.56
C PHE A 137 8.13 0.83 -20.51
N THR A 138 9.26 0.29 -20.06
CA THR A 138 10.47 0.17 -20.90
C THR A 138 10.29 -0.80 -22.06
N GLU A 139 9.55 -1.89 -21.87
CA GLU A 139 9.18 -2.82 -22.95
C GLU A 139 8.31 -2.14 -24.01
N TRP A 140 7.35 -1.31 -23.58
CA TRP A 140 6.52 -0.53 -24.49
C TRP A 140 7.36 0.52 -25.25
N VAL A 141 8.24 1.27 -24.56
CA VAL A 141 9.15 2.22 -25.21
C VAL A 141 10.02 1.53 -26.26
N SER A 142 10.63 0.40 -25.91
CA SER A 142 11.48 -0.35 -26.86
C SER A 142 10.73 -0.82 -28.12
N LYS A 143 9.41 -1.02 -28.02
CA LYS A 143 8.57 -1.47 -29.12
C LYS A 143 8.05 -0.31 -29.99
N GLU A 144 7.53 0.73 -29.37
CA GLU A 144 6.87 1.84 -30.06
C GLU A 144 7.83 2.99 -30.40
N HIS A 145 8.95 3.11 -29.67
CA HIS A 145 9.98 4.14 -29.79
C HIS A 145 11.39 3.53 -29.75
N PRO A 146 11.75 2.66 -30.70
CA PRO A 146 13.05 1.95 -30.70
C PRO A 146 14.27 2.89 -30.77
N GLU A 147 14.08 4.14 -31.17
CA GLU A 147 15.11 5.18 -31.18
C GLU A 147 15.45 5.72 -29.79
N ILE A 148 14.62 5.42 -28.77
CA ILE A 148 14.83 5.89 -27.40
C ILE A 148 15.66 4.87 -26.63
N GLU A 149 16.92 5.20 -26.41
CA GLU A 149 17.86 4.38 -25.63
C GLU A 149 18.15 4.95 -24.25
N LEU A 150 18.01 6.27 -24.08
CA LEU A 150 18.37 6.99 -22.86
C LEU A 150 17.14 7.52 -22.11
N ALA A 151 17.22 7.49 -20.78
CA ALA A 151 16.15 8.01 -19.93
C ALA A 151 15.91 9.52 -20.12
N SER A 152 16.94 10.26 -20.58
CA SER A 152 16.84 11.69 -20.91
C SER A 152 16.00 12.01 -22.15
N GLN A 153 15.75 11.00 -22.99
CA GLN A 153 14.92 11.13 -24.20
C GLN A 153 13.43 10.95 -23.92
N ILE A 154 13.08 10.46 -22.72
CA ILE A 154 11.69 10.34 -22.29
C ILE A 154 11.19 11.73 -21.91
N ASP A 155 10.36 12.31 -22.73
CA ASP A 155 9.67 13.55 -22.48
C ASP A 155 8.21 13.34 -22.03
N HIS A 156 7.46 14.44 -21.88
CA HIS A 156 6.06 14.37 -21.49
C HIS A 156 5.18 13.69 -22.54
N ASP A 157 5.49 13.85 -23.82
CA ASP A 157 4.67 13.30 -24.90
C ASP A 157 4.80 11.78 -24.95
N VAL A 158 6.01 11.23 -24.85
CA VAL A 158 6.25 9.77 -24.73
C VAL A 158 5.57 9.20 -23.49
N ALA A 159 5.67 9.90 -22.34
CA ALA A 159 5.00 9.47 -21.12
C ALA A 159 3.46 9.45 -21.26
N LEU A 160 2.91 10.47 -21.92
CA LEU A 160 1.48 10.60 -22.18
C LEU A 160 0.99 9.52 -23.15
N ASP A 161 1.75 9.20 -24.20
CA ASP A 161 1.42 8.17 -25.17
C ASP A 161 1.42 6.78 -24.55
N PHE A 162 2.41 6.48 -23.68
CA PHE A 162 2.37 5.26 -22.87
C PHE A 162 1.11 5.17 -22.02
N MET A 163 0.73 6.25 -21.34
CA MET A 163 -0.44 6.24 -20.48
C MET A 163 -1.75 6.16 -21.27
N ARG A 164 -1.80 6.73 -22.50
CA ARG A 164 -2.92 6.54 -23.43
C ARG A 164 -3.02 5.09 -23.91
N TRP A 165 -1.90 4.51 -24.31
CA TRP A 165 -1.83 3.09 -24.68
C TRP A 165 -2.30 2.20 -23.53
N LEU A 166 -1.76 2.41 -22.33
CA LEU A 166 -2.14 1.63 -21.15
C LEU A 166 -3.64 1.74 -20.86
N TRP A 167 -4.21 2.94 -20.97
CA TRP A 167 -5.65 3.13 -20.82
C TRP A 167 -6.44 2.41 -21.90
N GLY A 168 -5.97 2.44 -23.14
CA GLY A 168 -6.54 1.74 -24.30
C GLY A 168 -6.56 0.21 -24.16
N THR A 169 -5.68 -0.38 -23.29
CA THR A 169 -5.74 -1.82 -22.97
C THR A 169 -6.90 -2.21 -22.06
N GLY A 170 -7.68 -1.22 -21.56
CA GLY A 170 -8.85 -1.46 -20.71
C GLY A 170 -8.49 -1.73 -19.24
N VAL A 171 -7.36 -1.24 -18.75
CA VAL A 171 -7.04 -1.30 -17.30
C VAL A 171 -7.98 -0.42 -16.49
N SER A 172 -8.20 -0.79 -15.22
CA SER A 172 -9.01 0.02 -14.29
C SER A 172 -8.32 1.36 -13.96
N ALA A 173 -9.12 2.38 -13.56
CA ALA A 173 -8.60 3.66 -13.08
C ALA A 173 -7.59 3.48 -11.93
N ILE A 174 -7.82 2.53 -11.02
CA ILE A 174 -6.89 2.18 -9.94
C ILE A 174 -5.54 1.72 -10.51
N THR A 175 -5.56 0.86 -11.52
CA THR A 175 -4.34 0.35 -12.17
C THR A 175 -3.62 1.48 -12.88
N PHE A 176 -4.32 2.28 -13.68
CA PHE A 176 -3.78 3.46 -14.35
C PHE A 176 -3.09 4.40 -13.34
N ASN A 177 -3.78 4.75 -12.25
CA ASN A 177 -3.24 5.65 -11.22
C ASN A 177 -2.01 5.06 -10.52
N LYS A 178 -1.96 3.73 -10.32
CA LYS A 178 -0.77 3.06 -9.76
C LYS A 178 0.43 3.17 -10.68
N TYR A 179 0.26 2.99 -12.00
CA TYR A 179 1.34 3.19 -12.98
C TYR A 179 1.82 4.64 -12.96
N THR A 180 0.89 5.61 -13.01
CA THR A 180 1.23 7.04 -12.94
C THR A 180 2.04 7.36 -11.69
N MET A 181 1.60 6.88 -10.51
CA MET A 181 2.31 7.11 -9.25
C MET A 181 3.70 6.48 -9.22
N ALA A 182 3.84 5.24 -9.69
CA ALA A 182 5.12 4.54 -9.67
C ALA A 182 6.13 5.18 -10.64
N LEU A 183 5.71 5.44 -11.88
CA LEU A 183 6.58 6.06 -12.88
C LEU A 183 6.95 7.49 -12.48
N ARG A 184 5.99 8.26 -11.96
CA ARG A 184 6.28 9.59 -11.39
C ARG A 184 7.32 9.52 -10.27
N LEU A 185 7.19 8.57 -9.35
CA LEU A 185 8.16 8.37 -8.28
C LEU A 185 9.55 8.01 -8.82
N ILE A 186 9.62 7.04 -9.74
CA ILE A 186 10.88 6.57 -10.32
C ILE A 186 11.59 7.72 -11.06
N PHE A 187 10.90 8.41 -11.96
CA PHE A 187 11.48 9.52 -12.71
C PHE A 187 11.79 10.74 -11.85
N LYS A 188 11.09 10.95 -10.74
CA LYS A 188 11.46 11.97 -9.74
C LYS A 188 12.86 11.72 -9.17
N HIS A 189 13.16 10.49 -8.81
CA HIS A 189 14.47 10.12 -8.26
C HIS A 189 15.56 10.00 -9.32
N LEU A 190 15.19 9.70 -10.56
CA LEU A 190 16.12 9.63 -11.69
C LEU A 190 16.42 11.00 -12.32
N LYS A 191 15.69 12.06 -11.96
CA LYS A 191 15.74 13.36 -12.62
C LYS A 191 17.17 13.87 -12.85
N ASP A 192 17.98 13.90 -11.80
CA ASP A 192 19.35 14.40 -11.87
C ASP A 192 20.28 13.42 -12.59
N ALA A 193 20.16 12.14 -12.33
CA ALA A 193 20.98 11.09 -12.94
C ALA A 193 20.70 10.93 -14.45
N ALA A 194 19.45 11.11 -14.85
CA ALA A 194 19.04 11.06 -16.25
C ALA A 194 19.21 12.42 -16.98
N GLY A 195 19.53 13.51 -16.26
CA GLY A 195 19.64 14.85 -16.85
C GLY A 195 18.33 15.43 -17.35
N LEU A 196 17.19 15.03 -16.73
CA LEU A 196 15.87 15.54 -17.06
C LEU A 196 15.64 16.93 -16.50
N GLU A 197 15.00 17.81 -17.26
CA GLU A 197 14.59 19.15 -16.80
C GLU A 197 13.36 19.07 -15.91
N GLU A 198 12.38 18.29 -16.32
CA GLU A 198 11.14 18.02 -15.59
C GLU A 198 10.89 16.51 -15.55
N ASN A 199 10.08 16.09 -14.58
CA ASN A 199 9.62 14.70 -14.52
C ASN A 199 8.54 14.48 -15.60
N PRO A 200 8.74 13.57 -16.57
CA PRO A 200 7.81 13.39 -17.69
C PRO A 200 6.40 12.98 -17.26
N PHE A 201 6.27 12.33 -16.09
CA PHE A 201 4.97 11.87 -15.56
C PHE A 201 4.30 12.89 -14.60
N GLU A 202 4.94 14.04 -14.30
CA GLU A 202 4.44 14.96 -13.25
C GLU A 202 3.05 15.53 -13.56
N LYS A 203 2.85 15.94 -14.81
CA LYS A 203 1.62 16.62 -15.26
C LYS A 203 0.49 15.64 -15.66
N ILE A 204 0.70 14.32 -15.60
CA ILE A 204 -0.33 13.34 -15.98
C ILE A 204 -1.39 13.24 -14.86
N PRO A 205 -2.65 13.59 -15.13
CA PRO A 205 -3.69 13.56 -14.11
C PRO A 205 -4.10 12.14 -13.74
N HIS A 206 -4.51 11.95 -12.50
CA HIS A 206 -5.15 10.72 -12.09
C HIS A 206 -6.56 10.59 -12.67
N LYS A 207 -6.94 9.38 -13.01
CA LYS A 207 -8.32 9.07 -13.40
C LYS A 207 -9.23 9.03 -12.17
N PRO A 208 -10.47 9.55 -12.26
CA PRO A 208 -11.47 9.36 -11.23
C PRO A 208 -11.64 7.87 -10.91
N ASN A 209 -11.72 7.54 -9.64
CA ASN A 209 -11.74 6.16 -9.19
C ASN A 209 -12.96 5.91 -8.31
N GLU A 210 -13.87 5.08 -8.77
CA GLU A 210 -14.92 4.52 -7.96
C GLU A 210 -14.40 3.31 -7.19
N VAL A 211 -14.24 3.47 -5.88
CA VAL A 211 -13.83 2.38 -5.01
C VAL A 211 -15.05 1.55 -4.65
N VAL A 212 -15.09 0.29 -5.05
CA VAL A 212 -15.98 -0.69 -4.43
C VAL A 212 -15.38 -1.04 -3.08
N SER A 213 -15.98 -0.52 -2.02
CA SER A 213 -15.63 -0.95 -0.67
C SER A 213 -16.03 -2.40 -0.49
N ARG A 214 -15.23 -3.16 0.24
CA ARG A 214 -15.62 -4.49 0.68
C ARG A 214 -16.70 -4.36 1.74
N LYS A 215 -17.70 -5.25 1.64
CA LYS A 215 -18.84 -5.28 2.56
C LYS A 215 -18.52 -6.18 3.76
N GLU A 216 -19.10 -5.84 4.88
CA GLU A 216 -19.18 -6.67 6.07
C GLU A 216 -20.28 -7.72 5.95
N PHE A 217 -20.24 -8.71 6.82
CA PHE A 217 -21.27 -9.73 6.97
C PHE A 217 -22.22 -9.39 8.11
N THR A 218 -23.49 -9.79 7.98
CA THR A 218 -24.40 -9.81 9.12
C THR A 218 -24.07 -10.99 10.07
N PRO A 219 -24.54 -10.98 11.35
CA PRO A 219 -24.35 -12.10 12.26
C PRO A 219 -24.86 -13.44 11.69
N GLU A 220 -26.00 -13.43 11.01
CA GLU A 220 -26.62 -14.61 10.38
C GLU A 220 -25.75 -15.14 9.24
N GLN A 221 -25.17 -14.26 8.43
CA GLN A 221 -24.24 -14.64 7.35
C GLN A 221 -22.97 -15.25 7.92
N VAL A 222 -22.41 -14.66 8.98
CA VAL A 222 -21.25 -15.24 9.68
C VAL A 222 -21.58 -16.63 10.20
N LYS A 223 -22.74 -16.78 10.86
CA LYS A 223 -23.21 -18.08 11.35
C LYS A 223 -23.34 -19.09 10.22
N SER A 224 -24.00 -18.73 9.10
CA SER A 224 -24.16 -19.62 7.94
C SER A 224 -22.82 -20.07 7.35
N ILE A 225 -21.81 -19.17 7.31
CA ILE A 225 -20.46 -19.53 6.84
C ILE A 225 -19.82 -20.59 7.73
N PHE A 226 -19.93 -20.48 9.05
CA PHE A 226 -19.34 -21.45 9.98
C PHE A 226 -20.15 -22.75 10.05
N ASP A 227 -21.48 -22.69 10.00
CA ASP A 227 -22.36 -23.88 9.94
C ASP A 227 -22.05 -24.70 8.68
N GLY A 228 -21.72 -24.07 7.56
CA GLY A 228 -21.36 -24.76 6.32
C GLY A 228 -20.13 -25.68 6.44
N PHE A 229 -19.22 -25.44 7.38
CA PHE A 229 -18.13 -26.36 7.64
C PHE A 229 -18.59 -27.68 8.28
N GLN A 230 -19.75 -27.70 8.93
CA GLN A 230 -20.37 -28.90 9.53
C GLN A 230 -21.35 -29.53 8.54
N THR A 231 -22.26 -28.74 7.97
CA THR A 231 -23.35 -29.21 7.10
C THR A 231 -22.93 -29.48 5.65
N GLY A 232 -21.74 -28.99 5.23
CA GLY A 232 -21.25 -29.01 3.86
C GLY A 232 -21.59 -27.74 3.07
N PHE A 233 -20.90 -27.56 1.96
CA PHE A 233 -21.14 -26.44 1.04
C PHE A 233 -21.68 -26.97 -0.27
N SER A 234 -22.66 -26.28 -0.85
CA SER A 234 -23.20 -26.60 -2.16
C SER A 234 -23.54 -25.32 -2.94
N TYR A 235 -23.57 -25.40 -4.25
CA TYR A 235 -23.96 -24.31 -5.13
C TYR A 235 -24.67 -24.82 -6.36
N GLU A 236 -25.54 -24.00 -6.90
CA GLU A 236 -26.19 -24.27 -8.19
C GLU A 236 -25.32 -23.76 -9.34
N THR A 237 -25.25 -24.54 -10.40
CA THR A 237 -24.59 -24.17 -11.67
C THR A 237 -25.40 -24.66 -12.83
N GLU A 238 -25.36 -23.91 -13.93
CA GLU A 238 -25.97 -24.37 -15.17
C GLU A 238 -25.02 -25.32 -15.91
N MET A 239 -25.55 -26.42 -16.38
CA MET A 239 -24.85 -27.37 -17.25
C MET A 239 -25.64 -27.57 -18.53
N GLU A 240 -24.94 -27.63 -19.65
CA GLU A 240 -25.56 -28.07 -20.92
C GLU A 240 -25.63 -29.60 -20.94
N ARG A 241 -26.84 -30.13 -21.10
CA ARG A 241 -27.10 -31.53 -21.30
C ARG A 241 -27.58 -31.75 -22.75
N LEU A 242 -27.04 -32.75 -23.41
CA LEU A 242 -27.56 -33.21 -24.70
C LEU A 242 -28.80 -34.06 -24.45
N THR A 243 -29.94 -33.68 -25.01
CA THR A 243 -31.16 -34.48 -24.98
C THR A 243 -31.07 -35.66 -25.99
N ALA A 244 -31.94 -36.66 -25.85
CA ALA A 244 -31.99 -37.76 -26.82
C ALA A 244 -32.21 -37.33 -28.26
N GLY A 245 -32.79 -36.10 -28.47
CA GLY A 245 -32.96 -35.45 -29.77
C GLY A 245 -31.75 -34.65 -30.26
N ARG A 246 -30.57 -34.68 -29.56
CA ARG A 246 -29.36 -33.90 -29.85
C ARG A 246 -29.49 -32.38 -29.67
N GLU A 247 -30.54 -31.92 -28.96
CA GLU A 247 -30.67 -30.53 -28.59
C GLU A 247 -29.90 -30.25 -27.27
N ARG A 248 -29.33 -29.06 -27.15
CA ARG A 248 -28.63 -28.63 -25.94
C ARG A 248 -29.63 -27.96 -25.01
N GLU A 249 -29.88 -28.59 -23.88
CA GLU A 249 -30.71 -28.04 -22.80
C GLU A 249 -29.84 -27.56 -21.65
N ARG A 250 -30.13 -26.37 -21.13
CA ARG A 250 -29.49 -25.86 -19.90
C ARG A 250 -30.28 -26.31 -18.70
N ILE A 251 -29.65 -27.14 -17.88
CA ILE A 251 -30.22 -27.63 -16.62
C ILE A 251 -29.46 -27.05 -15.44
N LYS A 252 -30.18 -26.69 -14.37
CA LYS A 252 -29.56 -26.33 -13.10
C LYS A 252 -29.20 -27.57 -12.34
N VAL A 253 -27.92 -27.68 -11.97
CA VAL A 253 -27.41 -28.82 -11.21
C VAL A 253 -26.80 -28.29 -9.91
N ARG A 254 -27.19 -28.89 -8.80
CA ARG A 254 -26.57 -28.64 -7.48
C ARG A 254 -25.28 -29.46 -7.38
N LYS A 255 -24.16 -28.77 -7.10
CA LYS A 255 -22.84 -29.38 -6.90
C LYS A 255 -22.38 -29.14 -5.49
N GLU A 256 -21.76 -30.17 -4.91
CA GLU A 256 -21.06 -30.02 -3.64
C GLU A 256 -19.72 -29.30 -3.85
N TYR A 257 -19.31 -28.56 -2.83
CA TYR A 257 -18.01 -27.88 -2.78
C TYR A 257 -17.29 -28.26 -1.49
N ILE A 258 -16.12 -28.85 -1.62
CA ILE A 258 -15.26 -29.19 -0.51
C ILE A 258 -14.04 -28.26 -0.55
N PRO A 259 -13.91 -27.33 0.43
CA PRO A 259 -12.74 -26.45 0.48
C PRO A 259 -11.44 -27.25 0.66
N LEU A 260 -10.41 -26.88 -0.07
CA LEU A 260 -9.09 -27.48 0.12
C LEU A 260 -8.56 -27.11 1.52
N ASN A 261 -8.07 -28.09 2.27
CA ASN A 261 -7.68 -27.94 3.69
C ASN A 261 -8.83 -27.42 4.57
N LYS A 262 -10.00 -28.05 4.46
CA LYS A 262 -11.27 -27.64 5.06
C LYS A 262 -11.12 -27.21 6.53
N ASP A 263 -10.48 -28.02 7.37
CA ASP A 263 -10.36 -27.77 8.81
C ASP A 263 -9.47 -26.55 9.10
N GLU A 264 -8.32 -26.46 8.44
CA GLU A 264 -7.44 -25.28 8.56
C GLU A 264 -8.11 -24.01 8.01
N MET A 265 -8.89 -24.11 6.91
CA MET A 265 -9.65 -22.99 6.36
C MET A 265 -10.71 -22.50 7.36
N ARG A 266 -11.38 -23.42 8.08
CA ARG A 266 -12.31 -23.07 9.15
C ARG A 266 -11.61 -22.23 10.23
N VAL A 267 -10.48 -22.70 10.74
CA VAL A 267 -9.71 -21.98 11.77
C VAL A 267 -9.20 -20.64 11.25
N LEU A 268 -8.76 -20.55 9.98
CA LEU A 268 -8.38 -19.29 9.35
C LEU A 268 -9.51 -18.25 9.40
N LEU A 269 -10.74 -18.67 9.08
CA LEU A 269 -11.88 -17.75 9.11
C LEU A 269 -12.22 -17.32 10.55
N TYR A 270 -12.11 -18.22 11.54
CA TYR A 270 -12.22 -17.85 12.96
C TYR A 270 -11.15 -16.81 13.36
N LEU A 271 -9.88 -17.04 13.00
CA LEU A 271 -8.80 -16.08 13.25
C LEU A 271 -9.13 -14.72 12.67
N CYS A 272 -9.52 -14.65 11.38
CA CYS A 272 -9.82 -13.39 10.72
C CYS A 272 -11.06 -12.68 11.30
N CYS A 273 -12.10 -13.45 11.68
CA CYS A 273 -13.35 -12.93 12.21
C CYS A 273 -13.22 -12.38 13.64
N PHE A 274 -12.49 -13.09 14.51
CA PHE A 274 -12.45 -12.79 15.95
C PHE A 274 -11.20 -11.98 16.37
N THR A 275 -10.21 -11.80 15.48
CA THR A 275 -9.06 -10.91 15.76
C THR A 275 -9.01 -9.69 14.85
N GLY A 276 -9.81 -9.67 13.79
CA GLY A 276 -9.73 -8.64 12.75
C GLY A 276 -8.38 -8.62 12.02
N CYS A 277 -7.54 -9.66 12.12
CA CYS A 277 -6.25 -9.72 11.45
C CYS A 277 -6.40 -9.73 9.92
N ARG A 278 -5.35 -9.34 9.20
CA ARG A 278 -5.33 -9.48 7.74
C ARG A 278 -5.15 -10.93 7.35
N GLY A 279 -5.70 -11.34 6.21
CA GLY A 279 -5.59 -12.71 5.73
C GLY A 279 -4.17 -13.26 5.70
N GLN A 280 -3.17 -12.43 5.36
CA GLN A 280 -1.76 -12.82 5.44
C GLN A 280 -1.33 -13.15 6.87
N ASP A 281 -1.74 -12.33 7.84
CA ASP A 281 -1.38 -12.54 9.24
C ASP A 281 -2.03 -13.81 9.78
N GLY A 282 -3.32 -14.06 9.45
CA GLY A 282 -4.02 -15.29 9.82
C GLY A 282 -3.41 -16.54 9.18
N CYS A 283 -3.11 -16.53 7.88
CA CYS A 283 -2.49 -17.66 7.18
C CYS A 283 -1.09 -18.01 7.71
N LEU A 284 -0.34 -17.03 8.19
CA LEU A 284 1.06 -17.19 8.62
C LEU A 284 1.24 -17.03 10.13
N MET A 285 0.15 -17.20 10.91
CA MET A 285 0.19 -17.16 12.37
C MET A 285 0.82 -18.44 12.93
N THR A 286 1.63 -18.29 13.95
CA THR A 286 2.33 -19.41 14.59
C THR A 286 1.81 -19.64 16.01
N TRP A 287 2.07 -20.80 16.58
CA TRP A 287 1.71 -21.10 17.94
C TRP A 287 2.40 -20.20 18.97
N LYS A 288 3.56 -19.61 18.63
CA LYS A 288 4.22 -18.57 19.42
C LYS A 288 3.34 -17.33 19.67
N ASN A 289 2.38 -17.11 18.80
CA ASN A 289 1.45 -15.99 18.90
C ASN A 289 0.30 -16.25 19.88
N VAL A 290 0.11 -17.50 20.37
CA VAL A 290 -1.07 -17.93 21.13
C VAL A 290 -0.64 -18.40 22.51
N ASP A 291 -1.13 -17.74 23.54
CA ASP A 291 -1.08 -18.20 24.92
C ASP A 291 -2.47 -18.75 25.32
N LEU A 292 -2.62 -20.06 25.22
CA LEU A 292 -3.88 -20.73 25.57
C LEU A 292 -4.18 -20.69 27.07
N ARG A 293 -3.14 -20.57 27.92
CA ARG A 293 -3.31 -20.51 29.38
C ARG A 293 -3.91 -19.17 29.80
N SER A 294 -3.32 -18.09 29.33
CA SER A 294 -3.80 -16.73 29.56
C SER A 294 -4.95 -16.33 28.64
N LYS A 295 -5.27 -17.16 27.63
CA LYS A 295 -6.26 -16.89 26.58
C LYS A 295 -5.98 -15.57 25.84
N ILE A 296 -4.73 -15.36 25.49
CA ILE A 296 -4.27 -14.15 24.77
C ILE A 296 -3.64 -14.57 23.44
N ILE A 297 -3.95 -13.80 22.38
CA ILE A 297 -3.30 -13.89 21.08
C ILE A 297 -2.56 -12.58 20.81
N SER A 298 -1.28 -12.70 20.43
CA SER A 298 -0.40 -11.53 20.20
C SER A 298 0.38 -11.70 18.90
N PHE A 299 0.35 -10.70 18.02
CA PHE A 299 1.06 -10.74 16.76
C PHE A 299 1.44 -9.35 16.27
N ILE A 300 2.46 -9.27 15.43
CA ILE A 300 2.88 -8.04 14.75
C ILE A 300 2.28 -8.07 13.35
N PRO A 301 1.38 -7.13 12.98
CA PRO A 301 0.78 -7.08 11.65
C PRO A 301 1.85 -6.88 10.57
N ARG A 302 2.12 -7.89 9.75
CA ARG A 302 3.23 -7.94 8.76
C ARG A 302 3.23 -6.75 7.80
N LYS A 303 2.06 -6.35 7.29
CA LYS A 303 1.94 -5.24 6.33
C LYS A 303 2.36 -3.88 6.89
N THR A 304 2.25 -3.68 8.20
CA THR A 304 2.52 -2.39 8.85
C THR A 304 3.73 -2.43 9.77
N ALA A 305 4.39 -3.58 9.91
CA ALA A 305 5.51 -3.79 10.84
C ALA A 305 6.61 -2.72 10.69
N GLN A 306 7.10 -2.48 9.47
CA GLN A 306 8.13 -1.45 9.22
C GLN A 306 7.67 -0.05 9.63
N ARG A 307 6.42 0.33 9.27
CA ARG A 307 5.88 1.67 9.57
C ARG A 307 5.60 1.89 11.05
N THR A 308 5.25 0.83 11.79
CA THR A 308 4.90 0.90 13.22
C THR A 308 6.05 0.53 14.14
N GLY A 309 7.27 0.34 13.62
CA GLY A 309 8.41 -0.10 14.41
C GLY A 309 8.20 -1.49 15.06
N GLY A 310 7.43 -2.39 14.40
CA GLY A 310 7.16 -3.72 14.93
C GLY A 310 6.14 -3.75 16.08
N ARG A 311 5.24 -2.76 16.18
CA ARG A 311 4.23 -2.71 17.23
C ARG A 311 3.37 -3.96 17.24
N SER A 312 3.35 -4.68 18.36
CA SER A 312 2.52 -5.85 18.58
C SER A 312 1.07 -5.46 18.88
N VAL A 313 0.16 -6.26 18.37
CA VAL A 313 -1.26 -6.26 18.75
C VAL A 313 -1.47 -7.45 19.68
N SER A 314 -2.13 -7.22 20.82
CA SER A 314 -2.47 -8.24 21.80
C SER A 314 -3.94 -8.13 22.15
N LEU A 315 -4.69 -9.24 22.12
CA LEU A 315 -6.11 -9.26 22.41
C LEU A 315 -6.54 -10.58 23.07
N PRO A 316 -7.60 -10.58 23.89
CA PRO A 316 -8.19 -11.80 24.42
C PRO A 316 -8.72 -12.70 23.31
N ILE A 317 -8.63 -14.01 23.51
CA ILE A 317 -9.17 -15.01 22.58
C ILE A 317 -10.65 -15.23 22.92
N ALA A 318 -11.53 -14.94 21.94
CA ALA A 318 -12.96 -15.21 22.06
C ALA A 318 -13.23 -16.72 22.22
N PRO A 319 -14.31 -17.12 22.92
CA PRO A 319 -14.61 -18.53 23.18
C PRO A 319 -14.64 -19.42 21.94
N ASP A 320 -15.27 -18.95 20.86
CA ASP A 320 -15.37 -19.70 19.59
C ASP A 320 -14.00 -19.88 18.92
N LEU A 321 -13.17 -18.84 18.93
CA LEU A 321 -11.80 -18.93 18.44
C LEU A 321 -10.96 -19.87 19.32
N LEU A 322 -11.16 -19.83 20.65
CA LEU A 322 -10.46 -20.73 21.57
C LEU A 322 -10.76 -22.20 21.28
N ASN A 323 -12.03 -22.52 21.00
CA ASN A 323 -12.43 -23.86 20.62
C ASN A 323 -11.80 -24.28 19.29
N ALA A 324 -11.84 -23.41 18.28
CA ALA A 324 -11.19 -23.66 16.99
C ALA A 324 -9.68 -23.88 17.12
N LEU A 325 -9.00 -23.14 18.01
CA LEU A 325 -7.58 -23.32 18.28
C LEU A 325 -7.28 -24.63 19.03
N LYS A 326 -8.17 -25.06 19.94
CA LYS A 326 -8.07 -26.35 20.60
C LYS A 326 -8.21 -27.51 19.60
N ASP A 327 -9.15 -27.39 18.65
CA ASP A 327 -9.27 -28.37 17.56
C ASP A 327 -7.95 -28.39 16.73
N ALA A 328 -7.39 -27.25 16.43
CA ALA A 328 -6.13 -27.15 15.70
C ALA A 328 -4.92 -27.76 16.46
N LEU A 329 -4.95 -27.79 17.79
CA LEU A 329 -3.94 -28.49 18.58
C LEU A 329 -3.90 -30.00 18.30
N THR A 330 -5.04 -30.61 17.96
CA THR A 330 -5.09 -32.04 17.65
C THR A 330 -4.28 -32.40 16.40
N TRP A 331 -4.02 -31.44 15.54
CA TRP A 331 -3.19 -31.62 14.33
C TRP A 331 -1.71 -31.43 14.61
N ARG A 332 -1.38 -30.90 15.77
CA ARG A 332 -0.03 -30.64 16.21
C ARG A 332 0.52 -31.89 16.91
N GLY A 333 1.63 -32.44 16.42
CA GLY A 333 2.34 -33.50 17.13
C GLY A 333 2.96 -32.99 18.44
N ASP A 334 3.14 -33.86 19.42
CA ASP A 334 3.64 -33.50 20.76
C ASP A 334 4.98 -32.76 20.77
N ASN A 335 5.82 -32.96 19.75
CA ASN A 335 7.13 -32.34 19.57
C ASN A 335 7.15 -31.18 18.57
N THR A 336 5.99 -30.66 18.17
CA THR A 336 5.95 -29.55 17.19
C THR A 336 6.39 -28.24 17.84
N PRO A 337 7.41 -27.53 17.32
CA PRO A 337 7.86 -26.26 17.87
C PRO A 337 6.76 -25.19 17.92
N THR A 338 6.81 -24.30 18.91
CA THR A 338 5.85 -23.19 19.02
C THR A 338 5.98 -22.19 17.88
N GLU A 339 7.07 -22.22 17.15
CA GLU A 339 7.34 -21.37 15.99
C GLU A 339 6.64 -21.87 14.71
N ASP A 340 6.11 -23.11 14.75
CA ASP A 340 5.37 -23.66 13.62
C ASP A 340 4.01 -22.99 13.44
N TYR A 341 3.54 -23.02 12.21
CA TYR A 341 2.25 -22.42 11.85
C TYR A 341 1.09 -23.14 12.53
N ILE A 342 0.10 -22.37 12.97
CA ILE A 342 -1.18 -22.92 13.44
C ILE A 342 -1.85 -23.68 12.30
N LEU A 343 -1.67 -23.22 11.06
CA LEU A 343 -2.31 -23.72 9.85
C LEU A 343 -1.23 -24.10 8.82
N PRO A 344 -0.50 -25.20 9.00
CA PRO A 344 0.69 -25.51 8.20
C PRO A 344 0.41 -25.67 6.70
N LYS A 345 -0.68 -26.36 6.32
CA LYS A 345 -1.06 -26.56 4.90
C LYS A 345 -1.53 -25.26 4.25
N VAL A 346 -2.30 -24.46 4.97
CA VAL A 346 -2.74 -23.13 4.52
C VAL A 346 -1.54 -22.19 4.41
N ALA A 347 -0.59 -22.21 5.36
CA ALA A 347 0.61 -21.38 5.32
C ALA A 347 1.50 -21.72 4.12
N GLU A 348 1.76 -22.99 3.88
CA GLU A 348 2.51 -23.46 2.71
C GLU A 348 1.84 -23.02 1.40
N ARG A 349 0.54 -23.25 1.30
CA ARG A 349 -0.25 -22.89 0.15
C ARG A 349 -0.30 -21.38 -0.06
N TYR A 350 -0.41 -20.59 1.01
CA TYR A 350 -0.39 -19.13 0.94
C TYR A 350 0.95 -18.60 0.40
N LYS A 351 2.07 -19.16 0.85
CA LYS A 351 3.40 -18.78 0.36
C LYS A 351 3.54 -19.03 -1.14
N ARG A 352 2.99 -20.13 -1.64
CA ARG A 352 3.04 -20.52 -3.05
C ARG A 352 2.01 -19.76 -3.90
N ASN A 353 0.76 -19.66 -3.44
CA ASN A 353 -0.36 -19.07 -4.18
C ASN A 353 -1.39 -18.42 -3.27
N PRO A 354 -1.18 -17.15 -2.84
CA PRO A 354 -2.14 -16.42 -2.02
C PRO A 354 -3.52 -16.28 -2.66
N SER A 355 -3.58 -16.19 -4.00
CA SER A 355 -4.83 -16.05 -4.75
C SER A 355 -5.72 -17.28 -4.65
N GLY A 356 -5.14 -18.48 -4.49
CA GLY A 356 -5.89 -19.71 -4.32
C GLY A 356 -6.70 -19.73 -3.03
N ILE A 357 -6.10 -19.28 -1.91
CA ILE A 357 -6.80 -19.11 -0.63
C ILE A 357 -7.97 -18.12 -0.77
N ALA A 358 -7.72 -16.97 -1.42
CA ALA A 358 -8.76 -15.96 -1.61
C ALA A 358 -9.95 -16.48 -2.43
N LYS A 359 -9.69 -17.27 -3.47
CA LYS A 359 -10.74 -17.89 -4.31
C LYS A 359 -11.58 -18.90 -3.51
N ASP A 360 -10.94 -19.74 -2.70
CA ASP A 360 -11.69 -20.70 -1.87
C ASP A 360 -12.57 -19.99 -0.84
N VAL A 361 -12.06 -18.95 -0.19
CA VAL A 361 -12.86 -18.15 0.75
C VAL A 361 -14.07 -17.52 0.06
N MET A 362 -13.88 -16.96 -1.16
CA MET A 362 -14.99 -16.41 -1.93
C MET A 362 -16.02 -17.49 -2.27
N LYS A 363 -15.57 -18.69 -2.63
CA LYS A 363 -16.47 -19.82 -2.93
C LYS A 363 -17.21 -20.31 -1.69
N ILE A 364 -16.53 -20.40 -0.53
CA ILE A 364 -17.16 -20.71 0.76
C ILE A 364 -18.27 -19.70 1.06
N ILE A 365 -17.97 -18.40 0.96
CA ILE A 365 -18.96 -17.32 1.18
C ILE A 365 -20.16 -17.48 0.26
N GLN A 366 -19.93 -17.65 -1.04
CA GLN A 366 -20.99 -17.84 -2.03
C GLN A 366 -21.87 -19.05 -1.69
N CYS A 367 -21.27 -20.19 -1.39
CA CYS A 367 -22.01 -21.42 -1.08
C CYS A 367 -22.81 -21.32 0.21
N ALA A 368 -22.27 -20.64 1.25
CA ALA A 368 -22.90 -20.56 2.55
C ALA A 368 -24.01 -19.51 2.63
N THR A 369 -23.88 -18.40 1.88
CA THR A 369 -24.74 -17.22 2.05
C THR A 369 -25.53 -16.85 0.79
N GLY A 370 -25.19 -17.43 -0.37
CA GLY A 370 -25.75 -17.03 -1.67
C GLY A 370 -25.26 -15.67 -2.16
N LEU A 371 -24.36 -14.99 -1.43
CA LEU A 371 -23.90 -13.66 -1.81
C LEU A 371 -23.03 -13.68 -3.06
N GLU A 372 -23.25 -12.73 -3.94
CA GLU A 372 -22.35 -12.43 -5.04
C GLU A 372 -21.04 -11.84 -4.50
N THR A 373 -19.95 -12.59 -4.63
CA THR A 373 -18.64 -12.18 -4.09
C THR A 373 -17.89 -11.18 -4.94
N THR A 374 -18.34 -10.97 -6.21
CA THR A 374 -17.75 -10.02 -7.15
C THR A 374 -18.83 -9.13 -7.75
N VAL A 375 -18.48 -7.87 -8.01
CA VAL A 375 -19.31 -6.92 -8.75
C VAL A 375 -18.65 -6.67 -10.11
N ASP A 376 -19.43 -6.82 -11.19
CA ASP A 376 -18.95 -6.50 -12.53
C ASP A 376 -18.95 -4.97 -12.72
N LYS A 377 -17.83 -4.44 -13.19
CA LYS A 377 -17.63 -3.03 -13.53
C LYS A 377 -17.39 -2.81 -15.02
N SER A 378 -17.69 -3.78 -15.86
CA SER A 378 -17.40 -3.72 -17.29
C SER A 378 -18.11 -2.55 -18.00
N GLU A 379 -19.28 -2.15 -17.54
CA GLU A 379 -20.04 -1.01 -18.09
C GLU A 379 -19.31 0.33 -17.89
N LEU A 380 -18.54 0.47 -16.78
CA LEU A 380 -17.80 1.69 -16.46
C LEU A 380 -16.53 1.88 -17.30
N TYR A 381 -15.95 0.79 -17.81
CA TYR A 381 -14.63 0.79 -18.46
C TYR A 381 -14.62 0.24 -19.90
N GLY A 382 -15.78 -0.08 -20.48
CA GLY A 382 -16.06 -0.19 -21.92
C GLY A 382 -15.52 -1.39 -22.69
N ARG A 383 -14.57 -2.20 -22.22
CA ARG A 383 -13.97 -3.28 -23.04
C ARG A 383 -13.51 -4.54 -22.31
N ARG A 384 -13.38 -4.55 -20.99
CA ARG A 384 -12.98 -5.72 -20.20
C ARG A 384 -13.92 -5.91 -19.04
N LYS A 385 -14.33 -7.15 -18.77
CA LYS A 385 -14.99 -7.50 -17.50
C LYS A 385 -14.03 -7.23 -16.36
N ILE A 386 -14.21 -6.13 -15.66
CA ILE A 386 -13.42 -5.77 -14.47
C ILE A 386 -14.27 -6.12 -13.26
N ALA A 387 -14.02 -7.30 -12.71
CA ALA A 387 -14.67 -7.72 -11.49
C ALA A 387 -13.97 -7.12 -10.26
N ALA A 388 -14.72 -6.45 -9.41
CA ALA A 388 -14.25 -6.01 -8.10
C ALA A 388 -14.80 -6.94 -7.01
N ASN A 389 -13.95 -7.37 -6.08
CA ASN A 389 -14.38 -8.22 -4.99
C ASN A 389 -15.18 -7.41 -3.97
N ALA A 390 -16.47 -7.72 -3.81
CA ALA A 390 -17.35 -7.16 -2.80
C ALA A 390 -17.17 -7.90 -1.46
N TYR A 391 -17.04 -9.22 -1.50
CA TYR A 391 -16.80 -10.07 -0.34
C TYR A 391 -15.53 -10.90 -0.50
N GLY A 392 -14.89 -11.27 0.60
CA GLY A 392 -13.70 -12.10 0.64
C GLY A 392 -13.05 -12.12 2.02
N LEU A 393 -11.82 -12.63 2.11
CA LEU A 393 -11.12 -12.78 3.39
C LEU A 393 -11.02 -11.46 4.18
N HIS A 394 -10.89 -10.33 3.47
CA HIS A 394 -10.82 -9.01 4.12
C HIS A 394 -12.18 -8.54 4.68
N SER A 395 -13.29 -9.11 4.21
CA SER A 395 -14.64 -8.82 4.73
C SER A 395 -14.80 -9.26 6.19
N PHE A 396 -14.15 -10.34 6.61
CA PHE A 396 -14.16 -10.76 8.03
C PHE A 396 -13.56 -9.69 8.95
N ARG A 397 -12.51 -9.03 8.50
CA ARG A 397 -11.93 -7.90 9.24
C ARG A 397 -12.87 -6.68 9.26
N HIS A 398 -13.57 -6.40 8.15
CA HIS A 398 -14.61 -5.36 8.11
C HIS A 398 -15.73 -5.71 9.10
N THR A 399 -16.19 -6.96 9.11
CA THR A 399 -17.19 -7.47 10.04
C THR A 399 -16.76 -7.33 11.50
N PHE A 400 -15.51 -7.69 11.83
CA PHE A 400 -14.95 -7.47 13.17
C PHE A 400 -15.05 -6.01 13.60
N VAL A 401 -14.64 -5.07 12.72
CA VAL A 401 -14.68 -3.64 13.01
C VAL A 401 -16.12 -3.16 13.19
N SER A 402 -17.05 -3.57 12.31
CA SER A 402 -18.46 -3.20 12.38
C SER A 402 -19.13 -3.78 13.65
N PHE A 403 -18.84 -5.02 14.03
CA PHE A 403 -19.36 -5.60 15.26
C PHE A 403 -18.86 -4.87 16.51
N CYS A 404 -17.57 -4.53 16.56
CA CYS A 404 -17.03 -3.72 17.65
C CYS A 404 -17.68 -2.32 17.70
N ALA A 405 -17.84 -1.68 16.54
CA ALA A 405 -18.47 -0.36 16.47
C ALA A 405 -19.94 -0.40 16.95
N ASN A 406 -20.71 -1.41 16.53
CA ASN A 406 -22.10 -1.61 16.95
C ASN A 406 -22.22 -2.00 18.43
N ALA A 407 -21.20 -2.63 19.00
CA ALA A 407 -21.10 -2.92 20.43
C ALA A 407 -20.61 -1.69 21.26
N GLY A 408 -20.45 -0.51 20.66
CA GLY A 408 -20.02 0.69 21.35
C GLY A 408 -18.53 0.72 21.75
N VAL A 409 -17.70 -0.18 21.20
CA VAL A 409 -16.26 -0.19 21.50
C VAL A 409 -15.62 1.08 20.96
N PRO A 410 -14.86 1.84 21.78
CA PRO A 410 -14.22 3.10 21.33
C PRO A 410 -13.34 2.87 20.10
N TYR A 411 -13.46 3.77 19.13
CA TYR A 411 -12.72 3.73 17.89
C TYR A 411 -11.21 3.53 18.08
N SER A 412 -10.61 4.22 19.05
CA SER A 412 -9.17 4.10 19.36
C SER A 412 -8.76 2.67 19.73
N VAL A 413 -9.63 1.95 20.44
CA VAL A 413 -9.44 0.55 20.81
C VAL A 413 -9.48 -0.33 19.56
N VAL A 414 -10.54 -0.19 18.74
CA VAL A 414 -10.66 -0.94 17.49
C VAL A 414 -9.48 -0.66 16.55
N ALA A 415 -9.11 0.62 16.36
CA ALA A 415 -7.98 1.01 15.53
C ALA A 415 -6.65 0.42 16.01
N SER A 416 -6.45 0.33 17.35
CA SER A 416 -5.24 -0.28 17.92
C SER A 416 -5.15 -1.78 17.62
N ILE A 417 -6.28 -2.49 17.64
CA ILE A 417 -6.38 -3.94 17.36
C ILE A 417 -6.12 -4.19 15.86
N VAL A 418 -6.81 -3.44 15.00
CA VAL A 418 -6.71 -3.69 13.56
C VAL A 418 -5.52 -2.99 12.91
N GLY A 419 -4.83 -2.09 13.61
CA GLY A 419 -3.65 -1.38 13.09
C GLY A 419 -3.99 -0.43 11.95
N HIS A 420 -5.09 0.33 12.07
CA HIS A 420 -5.40 1.42 11.16
C HIS A 420 -4.56 2.64 11.50
N GLY A 421 -3.72 3.07 10.56
CA GLY A 421 -2.86 4.26 10.74
C GLY A 421 -3.45 5.57 10.24
N ASN A 422 -4.66 5.54 9.67
CA ASN A 422 -5.38 6.71 9.18
C ASN A 422 -6.81 6.68 9.73
N PRO A 423 -7.26 7.72 10.45
CA PRO A 423 -8.64 7.86 10.94
C PRO A 423 -9.69 7.70 9.83
N ALA A 424 -9.46 8.28 8.66
CA ALA A 424 -10.35 8.15 7.50
C ALA A 424 -10.61 6.71 7.05
N MET A 425 -9.72 5.76 7.37
CA MET A 425 -9.98 4.34 7.07
C MET A 425 -11.07 3.73 7.95
N THR A 426 -11.44 4.38 9.03
CA THR A 426 -12.48 3.87 9.95
C THR A 426 -13.75 4.70 9.84
N GLU A 427 -13.69 5.91 9.31
CA GLU A 427 -14.88 6.68 8.94
C GLU A 427 -15.78 5.96 7.92
N HIS A 428 -15.20 5.07 7.09
CA HIS A 428 -15.96 4.18 6.22
C HIS A 428 -16.85 3.16 6.96
N TYR A 429 -16.65 2.97 8.26
CA TYR A 429 -17.49 2.12 9.11
C TYR A 429 -18.59 2.91 9.85
N SER A 430 -18.98 4.06 9.32
CA SER A 430 -19.97 4.99 9.91
C SER A 430 -21.42 4.52 9.90
N HIS A 431 -21.70 3.25 9.61
CA HIS A 431 -22.99 2.62 9.88
C HIS A 431 -23.11 2.23 11.37
N ILE A 432 -22.73 3.18 12.26
CA ILE A 432 -23.01 3.04 13.69
C ILE A 432 -24.52 3.07 13.85
N SER A 433 -25.07 2.01 14.45
CA SER A 433 -26.51 1.89 14.64
C SER A 433 -27.05 3.03 15.52
N THR A 434 -28.32 3.33 15.37
CA THR A 434 -28.98 4.37 16.20
C THR A 434 -28.93 3.99 17.67
N GLU A 435 -29.02 2.69 17.97
CA GLU A 435 -28.93 2.13 19.33
C GLU A 435 -27.55 2.41 19.96
N SER A 436 -26.46 2.20 19.20
CA SER A 436 -25.10 2.54 19.69
C SER A 436 -24.91 4.03 19.94
N LYS A 437 -25.56 4.90 19.14
CA LYS A 437 -25.53 6.36 19.37
C LYS A 437 -26.33 6.73 20.62
N MET A 438 -27.46 6.10 20.85
CA MET A 438 -28.26 6.30 22.05
C MET A 438 -27.52 5.87 23.31
N SER A 439 -26.96 4.65 23.32
CA SER A 439 -26.13 4.18 24.43
C SER A 439 -24.94 5.07 24.74
N ALA A 440 -24.31 5.66 23.72
CA ALA A 440 -23.21 6.61 23.91
C ALA A 440 -23.69 7.93 24.59
N ILE A 441 -24.88 8.41 24.24
CA ILE A 441 -25.44 9.60 24.87
C ILE A 441 -25.88 9.29 26.30
N GLU A 442 -26.49 8.11 26.54
CA GLU A 442 -26.89 7.65 27.87
C GLU A 442 -25.69 7.43 28.82
N ALA A 443 -24.53 7.08 28.27
CA ALA A 443 -23.29 6.94 29.05
C ALA A 443 -22.66 8.27 29.48
N LEU A 444 -23.17 9.43 29.00
CA LEU A 444 -22.67 10.71 29.44
C LEU A 444 -23.08 10.98 30.91
N PRO A 445 -22.15 11.45 31.76
CA PRO A 445 -22.48 11.77 33.12
C PRO A 445 -23.51 12.93 33.14
N SER A 446 -24.57 12.77 33.91
CA SER A 446 -25.52 13.88 34.14
C SER A 446 -24.79 15.03 34.83
N LEU A 447 -24.66 16.14 34.12
CA LEU A 447 -24.12 17.39 34.67
C LEU A 447 -25.21 18.26 35.32
N ALA A 448 -26.35 17.67 35.65
CA ALA A 448 -27.43 18.40 36.34
C ALA A 448 -26.90 18.93 37.68
N VAL A 449 -26.53 20.19 37.68
CA VAL A 449 -26.47 21.00 38.91
C VAL A 449 -27.89 20.97 39.46
N THR A 450 -28.07 20.53 40.70
CA THR A 450 -29.32 20.56 41.41
C THR A 450 -29.85 22.01 41.45
N ALA A 451 -30.61 22.38 40.43
CA ALA A 451 -31.51 23.53 40.47
C ALA A 451 -32.90 22.96 40.67
N SER A 452 -33.57 23.50 41.67
CA SER A 452 -34.91 23.21 42.11
C SER A 452 -35.90 22.73 41.04
N GLN A 453 -36.64 21.70 41.43
CA GLN A 453 -37.78 21.15 40.71
C GLN A 453 -38.69 22.26 40.16
N ASP A 454 -38.67 22.40 38.84
CA ASP A 454 -39.83 22.82 38.07
C ASP A 454 -39.94 21.82 36.92
N ASP A 455 -41.00 21.01 36.97
CA ASP A 455 -41.29 19.92 36.06
C ASP A 455 -41.42 20.42 34.63
N VAL A 456 -40.35 20.21 33.83
CA VAL A 456 -40.48 20.21 32.38
C VAL A 456 -40.91 18.81 31.94
N VAL A 457 -42.18 18.62 31.71
CA VAL A 457 -42.74 17.43 31.07
C VAL A 457 -42.20 17.36 29.64
N ILE A 458 -41.19 16.56 29.43
CA ILE A 458 -40.75 16.19 28.07
C ILE A 458 -41.73 15.10 27.63
N ASP A 459 -42.55 15.39 26.62
CA ASP A 459 -43.41 14.40 25.97
C ASP A 459 -42.54 13.33 25.31
N GLU A 460 -42.43 12.16 25.94
CA GLU A 460 -41.79 10.98 25.35
C GLU A 460 -42.56 10.55 24.08
N PRO A 461 -41.85 10.12 23.01
CA PRO A 461 -42.55 9.65 21.82
C PRO A 461 -43.55 8.54 22.17
N LEU A 462 -44.77 8.65 21.69
CA LEU A 462 -45.90 7.73 21.92
C LEU A 462 -45.55 6.23 21.73
N SER A 463 -44.53 5.95 20.89
CA SER A 463 -44.02 4.59 20.64
C SER A 463 -43.25 3.98 21.83
N ILE A 464 -42.49 4.84 22.56
CA ILE A 464 -41.72 4.39 23.75
C ILE A 464 -42.65 4.18 24.92
N GLN A 465 -43.59 5.14 25.13
CA GLN A 465 -44.63 5.02 26.16
C GLN A 465 -45.49 3.75 25.98
N ARG A 466 -45.88 3.43 24.73
CA ARG A 466 -46.62 2.21 24.40
C ARG A 466 -45.87 0.93 24.72
N LYS A 467 -44.57 0.89 24.41
CA LYS A 467 -43.72 -0.27 24.68
C LYS A 467 -43.53 -0.47 26.18
N THR A 468 -43.24 0.58 26.91
CA THR A 468 -43.08 0.56 28.37
C THR A 468 -44.36 0.11 29.08
N ILE A 469 -45.53 0.59 28.63
CA ILE A 469 -46.86 0.18 29.17
C ILE A 469 -47.12 -1.28 28.84
N ALA A 470 -46.81 -1.78 27.64
CA ALA A 470 -46.99 -3.16 27.26
C ALA A 470 -46.11 -4.11 28.13
N ASP A 471 -44.81 -3.75 28.31
CA ASP A 471 -43.88 -4.50 29.15
C ASP A 471 -44.28 -4.57 30.63
N VAL A 472 -44.89 -3.46 31.15
CA VAL A 472 -45.41 -3.42 32.51
C VAL A 472 -46.69 -4.25 32.66
N LEU A 473 -47.60 -4.20 31.69
CA LEU A 473 -48.81 -5.00 31.69
C LEU A 473 -48.54 -6.49 31.53
N GLU A 474 -47.53 -6.90 30.76
CA GLU A 474 -47.12 -8.28 30.60
C GLU A 474 -46.60 -8.92 31.92
N LYS A 475 -46.01 -8.09 32.78
CA LYS A 475 -45.47 -8.49 34.09
C LYS A 475 -46.40 -8.25 35.27
N ALA A 476 -47.57 -7.67 35.03
CA ALA A 476 -48.52 -7.30 36.06
C ALA A 476 -49.32 -8.52 36.55
N ASP A 477 -49.60 -8.52 37.85
CA ASP A 477 -50.48 -9.52 38.42
C ASP A 477 -51.96 -9.29 38.06
N SER A 478 -52.79 -10.32 38.25
CA SER A 478 -54.22 -10.30 37.90
C SER A 478 -55.01 -9.14 38.56
N LYS A 479 -54.55 -8.64 39.70
CA LYS A 479 -55.21 -7.53 40.42
C LYS A 479 -54.97 -6.21 39.72
N VAL A 480 -53.73 -5.95 39.31
CA VAL A 480 -53.33 -4.76 38.52
C VAL A 480 -54.01 -4.77 37.15
N LEU A 481 -54.06 -5.91 36.47
CA LEU A 481 -54.75 -6.00 35.18
C LEU A 481 -56.23 -5.71 35.29
N ASN A 482 -56.93 -6.19 36.33
CA ASN A 482 -58.35 -5.86 36.58
C ASN A 482 -58.57 -4.37 36.89
N GLU A 483 -57.67 -3.76 37.64
CA GLU A 483 -57.77 -2.31 37.92
C GLU A 483 -57.59 -1.48 36.64
N VAL A 484 -56.64 -1.83 35.76
CA VAL A 484 -56.42 -1.23 34.47
C VAL A 484 -57.64 -1.40 33.56
N GLU A 485 -58.20 -2.61 33.50
CA GLU A 485 -59.41 -2.89 32.72
C GLU A 485 -60.63 -2.05 33.20
N GLN A 486 -60.85 -1.93 34.51
CA GLN A 486 -61.89 -1.08 35.05
C GLN A 486 -61.70 0.42 34.74
N LEU A 487 -60.44 0.86 34.75
CA LEU A 487 -60.07 2.25 34.38
C LEU A 487 -60.34 2.54 32.91
N LEU A 488 -60.01 1.61 32.02
CA LEU A 488 -60.25 1.72 30.59
C LEU A 488 -61.76 1.68 30.26
N LYS A 489 -62.53 0.83 30.94
CA LYS A 489 -64.01 0.82 30.82
C LYS A 489 -64.62 2.14 31.31
N ARG A 490 -64.18 2.71 32.45
CA ARG A 490 -64.64 3.99 32.93
C ARG A 490 -64.33 5.15 31.99
N ARG A 491 -63.31 5.02 31.16
CA ARG A 491 -62.91 6.04 30.18
C ARG A 491 -63.49 5.77 28.78
N GLY A 492 -64.31 4.73 28.60
CA GLY A 492 -64.92 4.38 27.31
C GLY A 492 -63.92 3.89 26.27
N LEU A 493 -62.75 3.40 26.70
CA LEU A 493 -61.68 2.85 25.83
C LEU A 493 -61.74 1.34 25.68
N LEU A 494 -62.57 0.67 26.45
CA LEU A 494 -62.94 -0.75 26.39
C LEU A 494 -64.46 -0.89 26.57
N ASN A 495 -65.06 -1.75 25.73
CA ASN A 495 -66.49 -2.09 25.81
C ASN A 495 -66.77 -3.13 26.94
#